data_f5cce32aab2060e6cc135c5bcfc88de7
#
_entry.id   f5cce32aab2060e6cc135c5bcfc88de7
#
_cell.length_a   1.000
_cell.length_b   1.000
_cell.length_c   1.000
_cell.angle_alpha   90.00
_cell.angle_beta   90.00
_cell.angle_gamma   90.00
#
_symmetry.space_group_name_H-M   'P 1'
#
loop_
_entity.id
_entity.type
_entity.pdbx_description
1 polymer ?
#
loop_
_entity_poly.entity_id
_entity_poly.type
_entity_poly.pdbx_seq_one_letter_code
_entity_poly.pdbx_strand_id
1 'polypeptide(L)'
;MSIKVQHVGKAYKYYPSKWNRVIEKLLPGDKPRHSKKWVLKDINFSIEPGEAVGIVGVNGAGKSTLLKLLTGTTQPTKGSIEIQGRVAALLELGMGFHPDFTGRQNVYMSGLMMGLSREEIERLMPEIEAFADIGDYIEEPVRIYSSGMQMRLAFAVATASRPDILIVDEALSVGDSRFQAKCYARIADFKKQGTTLLLVSHSAGDIVKHCDRAIFLKNGDIC
;
A
#
# COMPACT_ATOMS: atom_id res chain seq x y z
N MET A 1 8.46 -11.32 14.83
CA MET A 1 7.28 -11.14 13.98
C MET A 1 7.27 -9.71 13.46
N SER A 2 7.23 -9.50 12.15
CA SER A 2 7.09 -8.17 11.56
C SER A 2 5.63 -7.72 11.48
N ILE A 3 4.73 -8.66 11.19
CA ILE A 3 3.28 -8.43 11.12
C ILE A 3 2.56 -9.53 11.88
N LYS A 4 1.61 -9.15 12.74
CA LYS A 4 0.74 -10.08 13.44
C LYS A 4 -0.71 -9.63 13.32
N VAL A 5 -1.55 -10.48 12.78
CA VAL A 5 -2.98 -10.25 12.56
C VAL A 5 -3.77 -11.26 13.35
N GLN A 6 -4.62 -10.79 14.29
CA GLN A 6 -5.34 -11.64 15.22
C GLN A 6 -6.83 -11.32 15.21
N HIS A 7 -7.65 -12.29 14.82
CA HIS A 7 -9.11 -12.23 14.81
C HIS A 7 -9.67 -11.01 14.09
N VAL A 8 -8.96 -10.56 13.03
CA VAL A 8 -9.31 -9.32 12.35
C VAL A 8 -10.53 -9.49 11.47
N GLY A 9 -11.52 -8.64 11.74
CA GLY A 9 -12.71 -8.51 10.92
C GLY A 9 -12.96 -7.07 10.52
N LYS A 10 -13.46 -6.86 9.30
CA LYS A 10 -13.84 -5.55 8.80
C LYS A 10 -15.24 -5.59 8.24
N ALA A 11 -16.12 -4.76 8.81
CA ALA A 11 -17.47 -4.53 8.32
C ALA A 11 -17.66 -3.06 7.92
N TYR A 12 -18.41 -2.85 6.87
CA TYR A 12 -18.86 -1.53 6.46
C TYR A 12 -20.35 -1.37 6.74
N LYS A 13 -20.73 -0.18 7.20
CA LYS A 13 -22.14 0.18 7.39
C LYS A 13 -22.79 0.41 6.03
N TYR A 14 -23.81 -0.35 5.72
CA TYR A 14 -24.62 -0.18 4.52
C TYR A 14 -25.95 0.46 4.91
N TYR A 15 -26.23 1.63 4.36
CA TYR A 15 -27.47 2.35 4.57
C TYR A 15 -28.35 2.18 3.32
N PRO A 16 -29.58 1.63 3.46
CA PRO A 16 -30.49 1.49 2.31
C PRO A 16 -30.87 2.83 1.68
N SER A 17 -30.81 3.92 2.44
CA SER A 17 -31.07 5.29 1.98
C SER A 17 -30.10 6.28 2.61
N LYS A 18 -29.73 7.35 1.86
CA LYS A 18 -28.92 8.47 2.38
C LYS A 18 -29.57 9.10 3.62
N TRP A 19 -30.90 9.16 3.67
CA TRP A 19 -31.67 9.68 4.79
C TRP A 19 -31.49 8.86 6.07
N ASN A 20 -31.39 7.55 5.98
CA ASN A 20 -31.18 6.69 7.15
C ASN A 20 -29.85 7.01 7.86
N ARG A 21 -28.82 7.39 7.12
CA ARG A 21 -27.54 7.83 7.67
C ARG A 21 -27.68 9.17 8.42
N VAL A 22 -28.43 10.12 7.86
CA VAL A 22 -28.66 11.43 8.49
C VAL A 22 -29.51 11.28 9.77
N ILE A 23 -30.57 10.50 9.67
CA ILE A 23 -31.47 10.26 10.81
C ILE A 23 -30.77 9.53 11.96
N GLU A 24 -29.94 8.50 11.64
CA GLU A 24 -29.17 7.77 12.67
C GLU A 24 -28.14 8.68 13.36
N LYS A 25 -27.62 9.70 12.67
CA LYS A 25 -26.68 10.65 13.25
C LYS A 25 -27.36 11.75 14.09
N LEU A 26 -28.55 12.18 13.70
CA LEU A 26 -29.28 13.27 14.36
C LEU A 26 -30.20 12.76 15.48
N LEU A 27 -30.74 11.56 15.35
CA LEU A 27 -31.68 10.93 16.31
C LEU A 27 -31.07 9.56 16.69
N PRO A 28 -30.11 9.53 17.64
CA PRO A 28 -29.58 8.27 18.14
C PRO A 28 -30.72 7.51 18.87
N GLY A 29 -31.28 6.52 18.18
CA GLY A 29 -32.31 5.63 18.73
C GLY A 29 -31.75 4.24 18.96
N ASP A 30 -32.43 3.40 19.71
CA ASP A 30 -31.98 2.06 20.12
C ASP A 30 -31.83 1.06 18.97
N LYS A 31 -32.32 1.36 17.77
CA LYS A 31 -32.19 0.44 16.61
C LYS A 31 -31.33 1.03 15.53
N PRO A 32 -30.20 0.35 15.16
CA PRO A 32 -29.35 0.78 14.05
C PRO A 32 -30.15 0.74 12.73
N ARG A 33 -30.06 1.83 11.94
CA ARG A 33 -30.73 1.97 10.63
C ARG A 33 -29.82 1.52 9.47
N HIS A 34 -28.75 0.81 9.79
CA HIS A 34 -27.80 0.26 8.82
C HIS A 34 -27.67 -1.25 9.02
N SER A 35 -27.35 -1.95 7.94
CA SER A 35 -26.84 -3.32 7.99
C SER A 35 -25.31 -3.30 7.98
N LYS A 36 -24.68 -4.30 8.60
CA LYS A 36 -23.22 -4.49 8.53
C LYS A 36 -22.90 -5.49 7.43
N LYS A 37 -22.13 -5.05 6.43
CA LYS A 37 -21.59 -5.95 5.40
C LYS A 37 -20.16 -6.29 5.77
N TRP A 38 -19.94 -7.53 6.19
CA TRP A 38 -18.61 -8.04 6.49
C TRP A 38 -17.84 -8.29 5.20
N VAL A 39 -16.66 -7.68 5.08
CA VAL A 39 -15.73 -7.87 3.97
C VAL A 39 -14.60 -8.82 4.40
N LEU A 40 -14.15 -8.70 5.65
CA LEU A 40 -13.24 -9.63 6.30
C LEU A 40 -13.89 -10.12 7.59
N LYS A 41 -13.78 -11.40 7.92
CA LYS A 41 -14.57 -12.00 9.00
C LYS A 41 -13.71 -12.37 10.21
N ASP A 42 -12.70 -13.21 10.03
CA ASP A 42 -11.83 -13.69 11.10
C ASP A 42 -10.41 -14.01 10.56
N ILE A 43 -9.69 -12.97 10.20
CA ILE A 43 -8.37 -13.08 9.59
C ILE A 43 -7.32 -13.27 10.66
N ASN A 44 -6.53 -14.36 10.53
CA ASN A 44 -5.45 -14.72 11.43
C ASN A 44 -4.21 -15.14 10.65
N PHE A 45 -3.10 -14.42 10.78
CA PHE A 45 -1.79 -14.82 10.25
C PHE A 45 -0.68 -14.01 10.90
N SER A 46 0.55 -14.49 10.75
CA SER A 46 1.76 -13.75 11.11
C SER A 46 2.77 -13.81 9.96
N ILE A 47 3.63 -12.81 9.88
CA ILE A 47 4.74 -12.73 8.95
C ILE A 47 6.01 -12.46 9.74
N GLU A 48 7.05 -13.28 9.52
CA GLU A 48 8.32 -13.14 10.18
C GLU A 48 9.21 -12.08 9.48
N PRO A 49 10.19 -11.50 10.20
CA PRO A 49 11.15 -10.58 9.59
C PRO A 49 11.86 -11.20 8.38
N GLY A 50 11.90 -10.49 7.26
CA GLY A 50 12.54 -10.93 6.03
C GLY A 50 11.74 -11.95 5.19
N GLU A 51 10.58 -12.39 5.68
CA GLU A 51 9.71 -13.31 4.96
C GLU A 51 8.97 -12.60 3.81
N ALA A 52 8.85 -13.25 2.66
CA ALA A 52 8.06 -12.78 1.53
C ALA A 52 6.75 -13.57 1.42
N VAL A 53 5.63 -12.91 1.64
CA VAL A 53 4.30 -13.53 1.66
C VAL A 53 3.43 -12.96 0.54
N GLY A 54 2.82 -13.85 -0.24
CA GLY A 54 1.84 -13.49 -1.24
C GLY A 54 0.41 -13.50 -0.69
N ILE A 55 -0.42 -12.53 -1.07
CA ILE A 55 -1.87 -12.58 -0.85
C ILE A 55 -2.55 -12.81 -2.18
N VAL A 56 -3.23 -13.93 -2.30
CA VAL A 56 -3.95 -14.36 -3.51
C VAL A 56 -5.44 -14.45 -3.22
N GLY A 57 -6.26 -14.15 -4.21
CA GLY A 57 -7.71 -14.30 -4.08
C GLY A 57 -8.44 -13.65 -5.24
N VAL A 58 -9.67 -14.08 -5.48
CA VAL A 58 -10.52 -13.53 -6.54
C VAL A 58 -10.89 -12.06 -6.28
N ASN A 59 -11.36 -11.37 -7.31
CA ASN A 59 -11.85 -10.00 -7.14
C ASN A 59 -13.00 -9.97 -6.12
N GLY A 60 -12.96 -8.99 -5.22
CA GLY A 60 -13.94 -8.89 -4.14
C GLY A 60 -13.67 -9.78 -2.92
N ALA A 61 -12.59 -10.59 -2.90
CA ALA A 61 -12.24 -11.44 -1.74
C ALA A 61 -11.88 -10.65 -0.47
N GLY A 62 -11.54 -9.37 -0.59
CA GLY A 62 -11.16 -8.51 0.54
C GLY A 62 -9.70 -8.08 0.54
N LYS A 63 -8.90 -8.42 -0.49
CA LYS A 63 -7.45 -8.11 -0.59
C LYS A 63 -7.15 -6.62 -0.32
N SER A 64 -7.75 -5.71 -1.07
CA SER A 64 -7.52 -4.26 -0.90
C SER A 64 -8.00 -3.75 0.47
N THR A 65 -9.02 -4.39 1.07
CA THR A 65 -9.46 -4.05 2.44
C THR A 65 -8.42 -4.50 3.46
N LEU A 66 -7.86 -5.70 3.30
CA LEU A 66 -6.80 -6.20 4.16
C LEU A 66 -5.55 -5.31 4.08
N LEU A 67 -5.17 -4.90 2.85
CA LEU A 67 -4.05 -3.99 2.66
C LEU A 67 -4.27 -2.64 3.37
N LYS A 68 -5.47 -2.04 3.24
CA LYS A 68 -5.81 -0.79 3.94
C LYS A 68 -5.77 -0.91 5.46
N LEU A 69 -6.03 -2.09 5.98
CA LEU A 69 -5.88 -2.37 7.41
C LEU A 69 -4.41 -2.47 7.80
N LEU A 70 -3.58 -3.14 7.00
CA LEU A 70 -2.15 -3.29 7.23
C LEU A 70 -1.38 -1.97 7.08
N THR A 71 -1.82 -1.09 6.18
CA THR A 71 -1.22 0.26 6.02
C THR A 71 -1.76 1.29 7.03
N GLY A 72 -2.69 0.90 7.91
CA GLY A 72 -3.30 1.81 8.87
C GLY A 72 -4.28 2.82 8.27
N THR A 73 -4.51 2.80 6.96
CA THR A 73 -5.47 3.70 6.26
C THR A 73 -6.90 3.50 6.77
N THR A 74 -7.22 2.32 7.29
CA THR A 74 -8.50 2.06 7.97
C THR A 74 -8.28 1.17 9.20
N GLN A 75 -9.18 1.29 10.19
CA GLN A 75 -9.11 0.48 11.41
C GLN A 75 -9.96 -0.79 11.28
N PRO A 76 -9.57 -1.91 11.92
CA PRO A 76 -10.39 -3.10 11.98
C PRO A 76 -11.68 -2.84 12.76
N THR A 77 -12.75 -3.60 12.45
CA THR A 77 -14.01 -3.57 13.21
C THR A 77 -13.91 -4.46 14.45
N LYS A 78 -13.12 -5.54 14.37
CA LYS A 78 -12.77 -6.44 15.47
C LYS A 78 -11.35 -6.96 15.29
N GLY A 79 -10.75 -7.45 16.38
CA GLY A 79 -9.38 -7.99 16.37
C GLY A 79 -8.32 -6.91 16.42
N SER A 80 -7.07 -7.30 16.26
CA SER A 80 -5.91 -6.42 16.33
C SER A 80 -4.89 -6.72 15.23
N ILE A 81 -4.14 -5.69 14.85
CA ILE A 81 -3.00 -5.77 13.95
C ILE A 81 -1.82 -5.12 14.65
N GLU A 82 -0.75 -5.85 14.75
CA GLU A 82 0.52 -5.37 15.28
C GLU A 82 1.55 -5.39 14.14
N ILE A 83 2.22 -4.26 13.93
CA ILE A 83 3.26 -4.10 12.90
C ILE A 83 4.48 -3.50 13.56
N GLN A 84 5.64 -4.12 13.35
CA GLN A 84 6.91 -3.67 13.89
C GLN A 84 7.84 -3.26 12.74
N GLY A 85 8.27 -2.01 12.76
CA GLY A 85 9.13 -1.43 11.75
C GLY A 85 8.42 -0.45 10.82
N ARG A 86 9.22 0.14 9.92
CA ARG A 86 8.74 1.12 8.95
C ARG A 86 8.10 0.43 7.75
N VAL A 87 6.86 0.77 7.47
CA VAL A 87 6.10 0.24 6.33
C VAL A 87 6.19 1.21 5.15
N ALA A 88 6.58 0.69 3.99
CA ALA A 88 6.36 1.36 2.71
C ALA A 88 5.28 0.59 1.93
N ALA A 89 4.24 1.30 1.48
CA ALA A 89 3.15 0.71 0.73
C ALA A 89 3.09 1.31 -0.67
N LEU A 90 3.19 0.46 -1.68
CA LEU A 90 3.11 0.87 -3.08
C LEU A 90 1.67 0.86 -3.62
N LEU A 91 0.68 0.80 -2.72
CA LEU A 91 -0.75 0.75 -3.05
C LEU A 91 -1.29 2.07 -3.62
N GLU A 92 -0.71 3.14 -3.20
CA GLU A 92 -1.22 4.50 -3.39
C GLU A 92 -0.11 5.39 -3.96
N LEU A 93 0.70 4.82 -4.89
CA LEU A 93 1.81 5.55 -5.51
C LEU A 93 1.32 6.86 -6.14
N GLY A 94 1.92 7.97 -5.69
CA GLY A 94 1.56 9.31 -6.14
C GLY A 94 0.30 9.91 -5.51
N MET A 95 -0.42 9.19 -4.64
CA MET A 95 -1.44 9.80 -3.80
C MET A 95 -0.76 10.73 -2.79
N GLY A 96 -1.18 11.99 -2.83
CA GLY A 96 -0.57 13.05 -2.00
C GLY A 96 0.35 13.97 -2.78
N PHE A 97 0.66 13.68 -4.04
CA PHE A 97 1.35 14.66 -4.88
C PHE A 97 0.42 15.86 -5.14
N HIS A 98 0.94 17.04 -4.83
CA HIS A 98 0.22 18.29 -5.14
C HIS A 98 0.42 18.63 -6.61
N PRO A 99 -0.63 18.81 -7.39
CA PRO A 99 -0.53 18.98 -8.85
C PRO A 99 0.23 20.24 -9.26
N ASP A 100 0.16 21.31 -8.47
CA ASP A 100 0.81 22.59 -8.75
C ASP A 100 2.27 22.68 -8.25
N PHE A 101 2.71 21.69 -7.48
CA PHE A 101 4.09 21.62 -7.03
C PHE A 101 4.95 20.91 -8.06
N THR A 102 6.24 21.27 -8.13
CA THR A 102 7.22 20.59 -8.96
C THR A 102 7.44 19.14 -8.48
N GLY A 103 8.03 18.30 -9.32
CA GLY A 103 8.43 16.96 -8.91
C GLY A 103 9.33 16.99 -7.68
N ARG A 104 10.33 17.87 -7.68
CA ARG A 104 11.24 18.06 -6.54
C ARG A 104 10.51 18.44 -5.25
N GLN A 105 9.58 19.39 -5.32
CA GLN A 105 8.78 19.79 -4.14
C GLN A 105 7.92 18.63 -3.63
N ASN A 106 7.35 17.83 -4.53
CA ASN A 106 6.60 16.64 -4.15
C ASN A 106 7.47 15.56 -3.52
N VAL A 107 8.73 15.40 -3.97
CA VAL A 107 9.71 14.52 -3.30
C VAL A 107 9.93 14.95 -1.86
N TYR A 108 10.18 16.23 -1.62
CA TYR A 108 10.35 16.76 -0.25
C TYR A 108 9.11 16.51 0.61
N MET A 109 7.93 16.86 0.10
CA MET A 109 6.68 16.70 0.84
C MET A 109 6.43 15.22 1.19
N SER A 110 6.59 14.32 0.23
CA SER A 110 6.40 12.88 0.45
C SER A 110 7.45 12.30 1.40
N GLY A 111 8.72 12.68 1.27
CA GLY A 111 9.79 12.25 2.16
C GLY A 111 9.52 12.65 3.63
N LEU A 112 9.09 13.90 3.86
CA LEU A 112 8.71 14.39 5.19
C LEU A 112 7.50 13.62 5.75
N MET A 113 6.49 13.32 4.92
CA MET A 113 5.34 12.49 5.32
C MET A 113 5.75 11.06 5.67
N MET A 114 6.81 10.54 5.05
CA MET A 114 7.39 9.24 5.37
C MET A 114 8.31 9.27 6.60
N GLY A 115 8.46 10.43 7.25
CA GLY A 115 9.27 10.61 8.45
C GLY A 115 10.76 10.82 8.20
N LEU A 116 11.18 11.10 6.96
CA LEU A 116 12.56 11.46 6.65
C LEU A 116 12.85 12.93 7.03
N SER A 117 14.07 13.20 7.49
CA SER A 117 14.52 14.58 7.69
C SER A 117 14.81 15.26 6.34
N ARG A 118 14.91 16.58 6.37
CA ARG A 118 15.24 17.36 5.16
C ARG A 118 16.61 16.97 4.62
N GLU A 119 17.58 16.81 5.50
CA GLU A 119 18.96 16.42 5.16
C GLU A 119 19.01 15.02 4.55
N GLU A 120 18.18 14.09 5.04
CA GLU A 120 18.05 12.75 4.45
C GLU A 120 17.46 12.81 3.05
N ILE A 121 16.44 13.63 2.84
CA ILE A 121 15.82 13.79 1.52
C ILE A 121 16.82 14.42 0.54
N GLU A 122 17.55 15.46 0.95
CA GLU A 122 18.60 16.08 0.12
C GLU A 122 19.67 15.07 -0.31
N ARG A 123 20.10 14.22 0.61
CA ARG A 123 21.06 13.15 0.32
C ARG A 123 20.52 12.11 -0.65
N LEU A 124 19.23 11.78 -0.56
CA LEU A 124 18.57 10.79 -1.40
C LEU A 124 18.12 11.35 -2.76
N MET A 125 18.02 12.67 -2.91
CA MET A 125 17.50 13.32 -4.11
C MET A 125 18.19 12.88 -5.40
N PRO A 126 19.53 12.81 -5.51
CA PRO A 126 20.18 12.37 -6.75
C PRO A 126 19.81 10.93 -7.14
N GLU A 127 19.62 10.03 -6.16
CA GLU A 127 19.21 8.65 -6.42
C GLU A 127 17.75 8.59 -6.86
N ILE A 128 16.86 9.40 -6.24
CA ILE A 128 15.45 9.49 -6.61
C ILE A 128 15.33 9.97 -8.06
N GLU A 129 16.04 11.01 -8.45
CA GLU A 129 16.03 11.56 -9.80
C GLU A 129 16.55 10.52 -10.83
N ALA A 130 17.67 9.90 -10.54
CA ALA A 130 18.27 8.87 -11.41
C ALA A 130 17.37 7.63 -11.54
N PHE A 131 16.64 7.27 -10.47
CA PHE A 131 15.71 6.15 -10.52
C PHE A 131 14.45 6.50 -11.30
N ALA A 132 13.84 7.66 -11.03
CA ALA A 132 12.63 8.12 -11.70
C ALA A 132 12.83 8.32 -13.21
N ASP A 133 14.03 8.77 -13.62
CA ASP A 133 14.43 8.91 -15.02
C ASP A 133 13.39 9.74 -15.81
N ILE A 134 13.05 10.93 -15.27
CA ILE A 134 12.08 11.88 -15.86
C ILE A 134 12.78 13.16 -16.37
N GLY A 135 14.11 13.25 -16.23
CA GLY A 135 14.91 14.38 -16.70
C GLY A 135 14.49 15.72 -16.08
N ASP A 136 14.52 16.77 -16.90
CA ASP A 136 14.23 18.13 -16.46
C ASP A 136 12.80 18.34 -15.95
N TYR A 137 11.90 17.40 -16.22
CA TYR A 137 10.54 17.45 -15.66
C TYR A 137 10.50 17.46 -14.14
N ILE A 138 11.57 17.08 -13.45
CA ILE A 138 11.64 17.16 -11.99
C ILE A 138 11.40 18.58 -11.47
N GLU A 139 11.72 19.61 -12.26
CA GLU A 139 11.49 21.03 -11.94
C GLU A 139 10.13 21.55 -12.41
N GLU A 140 9.36 20.73 -13.12
CA GLU A 140 8.06 21.12 -13.65
C GLU A 140 6.91 20.67 -12.72
N PRO A 141 5.76 21.40 -12.75
CA PRO A 141 4.58 21.01 -11.97
C PRO A 141 4.04 19.64 -12.35
N VAL A 142 3.70 18.81 -11.33
CA VAL A 142 3.23 17.42 -11.54
C VAL A 142 1.96 17.33 -12.38
N ARG A 143 1.14 18.38 -12.44
CA ARG A 143 -0.07 18.41 -13.30
C ARG A 143 0.22 18.21 -14.79
N ILE A 144 1.44 18.49 -15.27
CA ILE A 144 1.81 18.28 -16.68
C ILE A 144 2.46 16.91 -16.92
N TYR A 145 2.68 16.12 -15.87
CA TYR A 145 3.26 14.79 -15.98
C TYR A 145 2.30 13.81 -16.64
N SER A 146 2.83 12.89 -17.44
CA SER A 146 2.09 11.69 -17.79
C SER A 146 1.87 10.82 -16.55
N SER A 147 0.87 9.93 -16.58
CA SER A 147 0.65 8.96 -15.50
C SER A 147 1.89 8.08 -15.25
N GLY A 148 2.65 7.75 -16.31
CA GLY A 148 3.90 7.01 -16.20
C GLY A 148 4.98 7.80 -15.45
N MET A 149 5.15 9.10 -15.73
CA MET A 149 6.12 9.95 -15.01
C MET A 149 5.76 10.11 -13.53
N GLN A 150 4.47 10.32 -13.23
CA GLN A 150 4.00 10.38 -11.84
C GLN A 150 4.30 9.09 -11.09
N MET A 151 4.04 7.94 -11.71
CA MET A 151 4.28 6.63 -11.13
C MET A 151 5.78 6.37 -10.92
N ARG A 152 6.64 6.74 -11.88
CA ARG A 152 8.10 6.63 -11.79
C ARG A 152 8.63 7.43 -10.61
N LEU A 153 8.22 8.70 -10.47
CA LEU A 153 8.64 9.54 -9.36
C LEU A 153 8.12 9.01 -8.02
N ALA A 154 6.85 8.64 -7.95
CA ALA A 154 6.24 8.11 -6.75
C ALA A 154 6.92 6.81 -6.26
N PHE A 155 7.23 5.88 -7.17
CA PHE A 155 7.96 4.67 -6.84
C PHE A 155 9.39 4.99 -6.38
N ALA A 156 10.10 5.90 -7.07
CA ALA A 156 11.44 6.32 -6.69
C ALA A 156 11.50 6.85 -5.26
N VAL A 157 10.55 7.74 -4.91
CA VAL A 157 10.44 8.29 -3.55
C VAL A 157 10.10 7.21 -2.52
N ALA A 158 9.10 6.38 -2.79
CA ALA A 158 8.66 5.33 -1.86
C ALA A 158 9.74 4.28 -1.58
N THR A 159 10.69 4.12 -2.50
CA THR A 159 11.78 3.14 -2.41
C THR A 159 13.17 3.77 -2.27
N ALA A 160 13.26 5.08 -2.04
CA ALA A 160 14.53 5.77 -1.84
C ALA A 160 15.25 5.34 -0.57
N SER A 161 14.51 4.97 0.44
CA SER A 161 15.04 4.44 1.69
C SER A 161 14.47 3.05 1.96
N ARG A 162 15.34 2.09 2.29
CA ARG A 162 14.92 0.70 2.55
C ARG A 162 13.92 0.62 3.71
N PRO A 163 12.71 0.11 3.50
CA PRO A 163 11.75 -0.13 4.56
C PRO A 163 12.03 -1.45 5.28
N ASP A 164 11.48 -1.61 6.49
CA ASP A 164 11.46 -2.90 7.19
C ASP A 164 10.41 -3.83 6.56
N ILE A 165 9.29 -3.24 6.11
CA ILE A 165 8.17 -3.95 5.48
C ILE A 165 7.80 -3.22 4.20
N LEU A 166 7.78 -3.96 3.09
CA LEU A 166 7.34 -3.46 1.78
C LEU A 166 6.03 -4.15 1.37
N ILE A 167 4.98 -3.36 1.19
CA ILE A 167 3.68 -3.84 0.70
C ILE A 167 3.53 -3.44 -0.76
N VAL A 168 3.37 -4.44 -1.61
CA VAL A 168 3.28 -4.28 -3.07
C VAL A 168 1.92 -4.79 -3.54
N ASP A 169 1.17 -3.96 -4.25
CA ASP A 169 -0.07 -4.34 -4.92
C ASP A 169 0.18 -4.52 -6.43
N GLU A 170 -0.78 -5.05 -7.13
CA GLU A 170 -0.82 -5.24 -8.59
C GLU A 170 -0.36 -4.02 -9.40
N ALA A 171 -0.27 -2.84 -8.78
CA ALA A 171 0.15 -1.57 -9.37
C ALA A 171 1.58 -1.55 -9.96
N LEU A 172 2.41 -2.58 -9.76
CA LEU A 172 3.71 -2.68 -10.45
C LEU A 172 3.60 -2.97 -11.95
N SER A 173 2.40 -3.27 -12.43
CA SER A 173 2.14 -3.43 -13.88
C SER A 173 2.09 -2.11 -14.65
N VAL A 174 2.34 -0.97 -13.99
CA VAL A 174 2.30 0.37 -14.58
C VAL A 174 3.70 0.81 -15.01
N GLY A 175 3.77 1.47 -16.17
CA GLY A 175 5.01 1.90 -16.78
C GLY A 175 5.45 0.97 -17.93
N ASP A 176 6.57 1.30 -18.55
CA ASP A 176 7.16 0.46 -19.58
C ASP A 176 7.92 -0.74 -18.97
N SER A 177 8.18 -1.75 -19.80
CA SER A 177 8.84 -2.99 -19.37
C SER A 177 10.23 -2.77 -18.75
N ARG A 178 10.97 -1.73 -19.21
CA ARG A 178 12.28 -1.37 -18.67
C ARG A 178 12.17 -0.85 -17.25
N PHE A 179 11.20 0.04 -16.98
CA PHE A 179 10.98 0.55 -15.64
C PHE A 179 10.44 -0.53 -14.69
N GLN A 180 9.55 -1.39 -15.17
CA GLN A 180 9.09 -2.55 -14.39
C GLN A 180 10.25 -3.44 -13.96
N ALA A 181 11.18 -3.77 -14.87
CA ALA A 181 12.37 -4.56 -14.54
C ALA A 181 13.23 -3.87 -13.45
N LYS A 182 13.38 -2.54 -13.53
CA LYS A 182 14.08 -1.71 -12.53
C LYS A 182 13.40 -1.76 -11.16
N CYS A 183 12.06 -1.71 -11.12
CA CYS A 183 11.29 -1.85 -9.90
C CYS A 183 11.46 -3.24 -9.26
N TYR A 184 11.32 -4.31 -10.05
CA TYR A 184 11.53 -5.68 -9.55
C TYR A 184 12.95 -5.92 -9.04
N ALA A 185 13.97 -5.37 -9.71
CA ALA A 185 15.34 -5.43 -9.23
C ALA A 185 15.50 -4.76 -7.86
N ARG A 186 14.94 -3.57 -7.67
CA ARG A 186 14.95 -2.86 -6.38
C ARG A 186 14.25 -3.66 -5.27
N ILE A 187 13.10 -4.26 -5.55
CA ILE A 187 12.36 -5.10 -4.60
C ILE A 187 13.18 -6.35 -4.24
N ALA A 188 13.82 -6.99 -5.22
CA ALA A 188 14.67 -8.16 -5.01
C ALA A 188 15.88 -7.81 -4.11
N ASP A 189 16.47 -6.64 -4.30
CA ASP A 189 17.59 -6.17 -3.48
C ASP A 189 17.13 -5.87 -2.03
N PHE A 190 15.97 -5.29 -1.83
CA PHE A 190 15.40 -5.11 -0.49
C PHE A 190 15.14 -6.47 0.20
N LYS A 191 14.59 -7.45 -0.52
CA LYS A 191 14.40 -8.82 0.01
C LYS A 191 15.73 -9.43 0.45
N LYS A 192 16.79 -9.33 -0.36
CA LYS A 192 18.13 -9.81 -0.01
C LYS A 192 18.70 -9.13 1.25
N GLN A 193 18.34 -7.88 1.49
CA GLN A 193 18.72 -7.10 2.66
C GLN A 193 17.83 -7.36 3.88
N GLY A 194 16.88 -8.30 3.82
CA GLY A 194 16.02 -8.69 4.92
C GLY A 194 14.74 -7.87 5.08
N THR A 195 14.33 -7.11 4.06
CA THR A 195 12.99 -6.46 4.06
C THR A 195 11.90 -7.51 3.96
N THR A 196 10.91 -7.44 4.85
CA THR A 196 9.70 -8.26 4.79
C THR A 196 8.84 -7.82 3.61
N LEU A 197 8.45 -8.75 2.74
CA LEU A 197 7.67 -8.45 1.54
C LEU A 197 6.24 -8.99 1.68
N LEU A 198 5.27 -8.13 1.41
CA LEU A 198 3.87 -8.53 1.24
C LEU A 198 3.44 -8.19 -0.19
N LEU A 199 3.28 -9.22 -1.03
CA LEU A 199 2.92 -9.06 -2.44
C LEU A 199 1.47 -9.48 -2.66
N VAL A 200 0.66 -8.56 -3.19
CA VAL A 200 -0.71 -8.87 -3.62
C VAL A 200 -0.74 -8.96 -5.12
N SER A 201 -1.07 -10.12 -5.64
CA SER A 201 -1.18 -10.36 -7.07
C SER A 201 -2.28 -11.38 -7.37
N HIS A 202 -2.90 -11.25 -8.56
CA HIS A 202 -3.72 -12.32 -9.12
C HIS A 202 -2.91 -13.25 -10.04
N SER A 203 -1.66 -12.92 -10.32
CA SER A 203 -0.73 -13.78 -11.06
C SER A 203 -0.08 -14.79 -10.12
N ALA A 204 -0.45 -16.05 -10.26
CA ALA A 204 0.21 -17.13 -9.51
C ALA A 204 1.71 -17.21 -9.82
N GLY A 205 2.12 -16.85 -11.06
CA GLY A 205 3.52 -16.83 -11.47
C GLY A 205 4.36 -15.84 -10.66
N ASP A 206 3.84 -14.63 -10.40
CA ASP A 206 4.55 -13.62 -9.60
C ASP A 206 4.70 -14.08 -8.14
N ILE A 207 3.65 -14.69 -7.59
CA ILE A 207 3.71 -15.21 -6.22
C ILE A 207 4.76 -16.32 -6.09
N VAL A 208 4.74 -17.31 -6.99
CA VAL A 208 5.72 -18.42 -6.97
C VAL A 208 7.15 -17.91 -7.14
N LYS A 209 7.35 -16.87 -7.96
CA LYS A 209 8.67 -16.31 -8.23
C LYS A 209 9.24 -15.47 -7.10
N HIS A 210 8.39 -14.76 -6.37
CA HIS A 210 8.83 -13.71 -5.45
C HIS A 210 8.53 -13.98 -3.97
N CYS A 211 7.62 -14.92 -3.66
CA CYS A 211 7.16 -15.19 -2.30
C CYS A 211 7.62 -16.57 -1.80
N ASP A 212 7.83 -16.67 -0.49
CA ASP A 212 8.21 -17.91 0.18
C ASP A 212 6.96 -18.76 0.49
N ARG A 213 5.80 -18.13 0.70
CA ARG A 213 4.48 -18.75 0.83
C ARG A 213 3.37 -17.81 0.38
N ALA A 214 2.16 -18.33 0.28
CA ALA A 214 0.97 -17.55 -0.05
C ALA A 214 -0.16 -17.73 0.96
N ILE A 215 -0.94 -16.69 1.15
CA ILE A 215 -2.20 -16.67 1.89
C ILE A 215 -3.33 -16.57 0.85
N PHE A 216 -4.22 -17.54 0.83
CA PHE A 216 -5.37 -17.54 -0.08
C PHE A 216 -6.58 -16.93 0.63
N LEU A 217 -7.07 -15.81 0.09
CA LEU A 217 -8.23 -15.09 0.61
C LEU A 217 -9.46 -15.39 -0.24
N LYS A 218 -10.52 -15.88 0.40
CA LYS A 218 -11.80 -16.22 -0.26
C LYS A 218 -12.98 -15.80 0.60
N ASN A 219 -13.90 -15.02 0.04
CA ASN A 219 -15.13 -14.58 0.71
C ASN A 219 -14.91 -13.93 2.09
N GLY A 220 -13.77 -13.26 2.29
CA GLY A 220 -13.41 -12.59 3.54
C GLY A 220 -12.79 -13.49 4.60
N ASP A 221 -12.42 -14.73 4.25
CA ASP A 221 -11.74 -15.70 5.12
C ASP A 221 -10.43 -16.17 4.49
N ILE A 222 -9.49 -16.65 5.29
CA ILE A 222 -8.28 -17.35 4.84
C ILE A 222 -8.60 -18.83 4.68
N CYS A 223 -8.19 -19.41 3.55
CA CYS A 223 -8.38 -20.83 3.21
C CYS A 223 -7.05 -21.57 3.18
#